data_58b0b6365545bbf0792c6525f166011c
#
_entry.id   58b0b6365545bbf0792c6525f166011c
#
_cell.length_a   1.000
_cell.length_b   1.000
_cell.length_c   1.000
_cell.angle_alpha   90.00
_cell.angle_beta   90.00
_cell.angle_gamma   90.00
#
_symmetry.space_group_name_H-M   'P 1'
#
loop_
_entity.id
_entity.type
_entity.pdbx_description
1 polymer ?
#
loop_
_entity_poly.entity_id
_entity_poly.type
_entity_poly.pdbx_seq_one_letter_code
_entity_poly.pdbx_strand_id
1 'polypeptide(L)'
;FKVKADIDGEMDATDANLANYAGLIRGVARDLGTAELTPAAVGRLLAAASRLAAHREKLSARFELIASLVSEARALTLDDTDEAVDTGGVIDEDAVARAIANRRRRNARVEDRLHENIARGIVMIDTDGAVIGQINALTVRDLGDHAFGTPARVTARASIGRLGVTNIERE
;
A
#
# COMPACT_ATOMS: atom_id res chain seq x y z
N PHE A 1 19.24 22.75 17.88
CA PHE A 1 18.09 22.29 18.68
C PHE A 1 18.58 21.64 19.96
N LYS A 2 17.99 21.98 21.13
CA LYS A 2 18.38 21.47 22.46
C LYS A 2 17.56 20.21 22.87
N VAL A 3 16.49 19.92 22.15
CA VAL A 3 15.59 18.80 22.43
C VAL A 3 15.31 18.07 21.13
N LYS A 4 15.46 16.74 21.13
CA LYS A 4 15.10 15.85 20.04
C LYS A 4 13.95 14.98 20.53
N ALA A 5 12.86 14.92 19.76
CA ALA A 5 11.78 13.96 19.96
C ALA A 5 11.77 13.00 18.79
N ASP A 6 11.96 11.72 19.05
CA ASP A 6 11.82 10.65 18.06
C ASP A 6 10.40 10.09 18.16
N ILE A 7 9.72 9.99 17.03
CA ILE A 7 8.37 9.43 16.93
C ILE A 7 8.46 8.26 15.96
N ASP A 8 8.09 7.06 16.44
CA ASP A 8 8.06 5.86 15.63
C ASP A 8 6.93 5.92 14.60
N GLY A 9 7.21 5.44 13.39
CA GLY A 9 6.23 5.33 12.31
C GLY A 9 5.21 4.20 12.49
N GLU A 10 5.36 3.41 13.55
CA GLU A 10 4.52 2.24 13.85
C GLU A 10 4.36 2.05 15.37
N MET A 11 3.32 1.35 15.78
CA MET A 11 3.04 0.98 17.17
C MET A 11 2.61 -0.47 17.27
N ASP A 12 2.81 -1.11 18.43
CA ASP A 12 2.37 -2.48 18.66
C ASP A 12 0.83 -2.59 18.66
N ALA A 13 0.30 -3.64 18.03
CA ALA A 13 -1.13 -3.92 17.95
C ALA A 13 -1.64 -4.60 19.24
N THR A 14 -1.41 -3.95 20.39
CA THR A 14 -2.00 -4.39 21.68
C THR A 14 -3.50 -4.06 21.72
N ASP A 15 -4.26 -4.73 22.60
CA ASP A 15 -5.70 -4.46 22.76
C ASP A 15 -5.97 -2.98 23.05
N ALA A 16 -5.13 -2.36 23.90
CA ALA A 16 -5.24 -0.94 24.23
C ALA A 16 -5.00 -0.06 22.99
N ASN A 17 -3.96 -0.34 22.20
CA ASN A 17 -3.66 0.42 20.99
C ASN A 17 -4.70 0.20 19.89
N LEU A 18 -5.24 -1.01 19.75
CA LEU A 18 -6.35 -1.31 18.85
C LEU A 18 -7.60 -0.50 19.23
N ALA A 19 -7.94 -0.44 20.52
CA ALA A 19 -9.08 0.34 21.02
C ALA A 19 -8.87 1.85 20.78
N ASN A 20 -7.68 2.37 21.07
CA ASN A 20 -7.32 3.77 20.82
C ASN A 20 -7.38 4.12 19.33
N TYR A 21 -6.86 3.23 18.48
CA TYR A 21 -6.88 3.41 17.03
C TYR A 21 -8.31 3.40 16.47
N ALA A 22 -9.15 2.48 16.96
CA ALA A 22 -10.57 2.47 16.62
C ALA A 22 -11.29 3.75 17.09
N GLY A 23 -10.90 4.29 18.24
CA GLY A 23 -11.38 5.59 18.74
C GLY A 23 -10.99 6.75 17.81
N LEU A 24 -9.75 6.77 17.33
CA LEU A 24 -9.27 7.75 16.36
C LEU A 24 -10.06 7.66 15.05
N ILE A 25 -10.25 6.46 14.49
CA ILE A 25 -11.02 6.24 13.25
C ILE A 25 -12.44 6.80 13.39
N ARG A 26 -13.11 6.53 14.53
CA ARG A 26 -14.46 7.05 14.81
C ARG A 26 -14.46 8.58 14.99
N GLY A 27 -13.39 9.13 15.59
CA GLY A 27 -13.20 10.57 15.70
C GLY A 27 -13.15 11.24 14.31
N VAL A 28 -12.30 10.72 13.41
CA VAL A 28 -12.22 11.20 12.03
C VAL A 28 -13.57 11.14 11.32
N ALA A 29 -14.30 10.05 11.44
CA ALA A 29 -15.61 9.92 10.81
C ALA A 29 -16.60 10.96 11.35
N ARG A 30 -16.58 11.22 12.65
CA ARG A 30 -17.44 12.25 13.29
C ARG A 30 -17.09 13.64 12.78
N ASP A 31 -15.82 13.97 12.68
CA ASP A 31 -15.34 15.28 12.18
C ASP A 31 -15.73 15.51 10.71
N LEU A 32 -15.89 14.43 9.94
CA LEU A 32 -16.42 14.46 8.58
C LEU A 32 -17.94 14.57 8.50
N GLY A 33 -18.65 14.64 9.63
CA GLY A 33 -20.13 14.66 9.67
C GLY A 33 -20.78 13.33 9.32
N THR A 34 -20.05 12.22 9.43
CA THR A 34 -20.59 10.87 9.21
C THR A 34 -21.21 10.35 10.49
N ALA A 35 -22.42 9.78 10.42
CA ALA A 35 -23.12 9.33 11.61
C ALA A 35 -22.47 8.09 12.23
N GLU A 36 -22.01 7.12 11.45
CA GLU A 36 -21.57 5.84 11.99
C GLU A 36 -20.59 5.08 11.06
N LEU A 37 -19.65 4.36 11.68
CA LEU A 37 -18.86 3.30 11.03
C LEU A 37 -19.31 1.95 11.57
N THR A 38 -19.57 0.98 10.70
CA THR A 38 -19.84 -0.38 11.15
C THR A 38 -18.60 -1.00 11.81
N PRO A 39 -18.76 -1.93 12.76
CA PRO A 39 -17.63 -2.65 13.37
C PRO A 39 -16.74 -3.33 12.32
N ALA A 40 -17.32 -3.86 11.25
CA ALA A 40 -16.59 -4.48 10.13
C ALA A 40 -15.73 -3.46 9.36
N ALA A 41 -16.26 -2.25 9.11
CA ALA A 41 -15.50 -1.15 8.51
C ALA A 41 -14.28 -0.75 9.36
N VAL A 42 -14.47 -0.62 10.68
CA VAL A 42 -13.37 -0.35 11.62
C VAL A 42 -12.32 -1.46 11.57
N GLY A 43 -12.74 -2.73 11.60
CA GLY A 43 -11.84 -3.89 11.49
C GLY A 43 -11.01 -3.86 10.18
N ARG A 44 -11.64 -3.48 9.07
CA ARG A 44 -10.95 -3.37 7.78
C ARG A 44 -9.94 -2.22 7.72
N LEU A 45 -10.23 -1.09 8.36
CA LEU A 45 -9.30 0.03 8.50
C LEU A 45 -8.11 -0.33 9.41
N LEU A 46 -8.34 -1.07 10.50
CA LEU A 46 -7.26 -1.60 11.35
C LEU A 46 -6.36 -2.58 10.56
N ALA A 47 -6.97 -3.46 9.76
CA ALA A 47 -6.21 -4.35 8.87
C ALA A 47 -5.39 -3.56 7.81
N ALA A 48 -5.93 -2.44 7.30
CA ALA A 48 -5.19 -1.55 6.41
C ALA A 48 -4.01 -0.88 7.13
N ALA A 49 -4.19 -0.45 8.39
CA ALA A 49 -3.11 0.12 9.21
C ALA A 49 -1.99 -0.90 9.48
N SER A 50 -2.33 -2.17 9.73
CA SER A 50 -1.34 -3.25 9.88
C SER A 50 -0.58 -3.53 8.58
N ARG A 51 -1.26 -3.50 7.42
CA ARG A 51 -0.59 -3.63 6.12
C ARG A 51 0.36 -2.47 5.83
N LEU A 52 0.02 -1.24 6.22
CA LEU A 52 0.89 -0.08 6.09
C LEU A 52 2.13 -0.16 6.99
N ALA A 53 2.05 -0.86 8.13
CA ALA A 53 3.18 -1.18 8.98
C ALA A 53 4.04 -2.34 8.44
N ALA A 54 3.56 -3.05 7.40
CA ALA A 54 4.18 -4.27 6.87
C ALA A 54 4.47 -5.35 7.93
N HIS A 55 3.72 -5.32 9.05
CA HIS A 55 3.89 -6.23 10.18
C HIS A 55 2.54 -6.57 10.82
N ARG A 56 2.24 -7.86 10.98
CA ARG A 56 0.91 -8.32 11.45
C ARG A 56 0.60 -7.93 12.91
N GLU A 57 1.63 -7.69 13.71
CA GLU A 57 1.51 -7.36 15.14
C GLU A 57 1.72 -5.86 15.40
N LYS A 58 1.73 -5.04 14.34
CA LYS A 58 1.89 -3.60 14.44
C LYS A 58 0.85 -2.83 13.63
N LEU A 59 0.65 -1.57 13.99
CA LEU A 59 -0.18 -0.60 13.30
C LEU A 59 0.67 0.58 12.87
N SER A 60 0.43 1.09 11.68
CA SER A 60 1.11 2.30 11.19
C SER A 60 0.66 3.53 11.96
N ALA A 61 1.62 4.37 12.36
CA ALA A 61 1.36 5.68 12.93
C ALA A 61 1.12 6.79 11.89
N ARG A 62 1.06 6.42 10.59
CA ARG A 62 0.69 7.34 9.50
C ARG A 62 -0.83 7.52 9.46
N PHE A 63 -1.37 8.22 10.46
CA PHE A 63 -2.81 8.36 10.68
C PHE A 63 -3.52 9.10 9.54
N GLU A 64 -2.84 10.01 8.84
CA GLU A 64 -3.37 10.74 7.70
C GLU A 64 -3.76 9.83 6.54
N LEU A 65 -3.07 8.70 6.34
CA LEU A 65 -3.41 7.74 5.31
C LEU A 65 -4.71 6.99 5.64
N ILE A 66 -4.93 6.69 6.91
CA ILE A 66 -6.17 6.06 7.37
C ILE A 66 -7.32 7.06 7.37
N ALA A 67 -7.08 8.30 7.82
CA ALA A 67 -8.08 9.37 7.76
C ALA A 67 -8.53 9.64 6.31
N SER A 68 -7.60 9.63 5.37
CA SER A 68 -7.88 9.74 3.94
C SER A 68 -8.75 8.60 3.42
N LEU A 69 -8.52 7.34 3.87
CA LEU A 69 -9.38 6.21 3.51
C LEU A 69 -10.80 6.35 4.07
N VAL A 70 -10.95 6.86 5.29
CA VAL A 70 -12.27 7.15 5.89
C VAL A 70 -13.01 8.20 5.06
N SER A 71 -12.32 9.30 4.68
CA SER A 71 -12.90 10.36 3.85
C SER A 71 -13.34 9.85 2.49
N GLU A 72 -12.51 9.01 1.86
CA GLU A 72 -12.83 8.41 0.57
C GLU A 72 -13.98 7.41 0.66
N ALA A 73 -14.02 6.57 1.70
CA ALA A 73 -15.12 5.64 1.94
C ALA A 73 -16.44 6.40 2.15
N ARG A 74 -16.41 7.52 2.90
CA ARG A 74 -17.57 8.38 3.05
C ARG A 74 -18.06 8.94 1.69
N ALA A 75 -17.16 9.47 0.88
CA ALA A 75 -17.53 9.99 -0.43
C ALA A 75 -18.25 8.94 -1.29
N LEU A 76 -17.78 7.67 -1.23
CA LEU A 76 -18.40 6.57 -1.96
C LEU A 76 -19.79 6.18 -1.43
N THR A 77 -20.12 6.43 -0.15
CA THR A 77 -21.47 6.20 0.37
C THR A 77 -22.45 7.30 -0.03
N LEU A 78 -21.97 8.50 -0.34
CA LEU A 78 -22.79 9.62 -0.81
C LEU A 78 -23.17 9.48 -2.29
N ASP A 79 -22.26 8.95 -3.12
CA ASP A 79 -22.49 8.73 -4.55
C ASP A 79 -23.56 7.63 -4.81
N ASP A 80 -23.75 6.70 -3.88
CA ASP A 80 -24.74 5.62 -4.00
C ASP A 80 -26.18 6.07 -3.62
N THR A 81 -26.35 7.31 -3.12
CA THR A 81 -27.66 7.86 -2.76
C THR A 81 -28.02 9.01 -3.72
N ASP A 82 -29.01 8.78 -4.60
CA ASP A 82 -29.53 9.76 -5.56
C ASP A 82 -30.26 10.96 -4.88
N GLU A 83 -30.29 11.02 -3.58
CA GLU A 83 -30.92 12.12 -2.83
C GLU A 83 -29.87 12.97 -2.13
N ALA A 84 -29.81 14.25 -2.50
CA ALA A 84 -28.97 15.29 -1.90
C ALA A 84 -29.32 15.65 -0.44
N VAL A 85 -29.74 14.67 0.35
CA VAL A 85 -29.93 14.82 1.79
C VAL A 85 -28.73 14.19 2.47
N ASP A 86 -27.90 15.04 3.06
CA ASP A 86 -26.78 14.66 3.94
C ASP A 86 -27.33 13.94 5.20
N THR A 87 -27.78 12.71 5.02
CA THR A 87 -28.31 11.86 6.10
C THR A 87 -27.19 11.13 6.84
N GLY A 88 -25.94 11.65 6.81
CA GLY A 88 -24.84 11.07 7.55
C GLY A 88 -24.70 9.58 7.26
N GLY A 89 -24.38 9.21 6.00
CA GLY A 89 -24.35 7.81 5.56
C GLY A 89 -23.46 6.93 6.45
N VAL A 90 -23.90 5.71 6.69
CA VAL A 90 -23.12 4.69 7.40
C VAL A 90 -21.98 4.22 6.51
N ILE A 91 -20.75 4.32 7.00
CA ILE A 91 -19.60 3.73 6.32
C ILE A 91 -19.53 2.25 6.69
N ASP A 92 -19.81 1.40 5.74
CA ASP A 92 -19.73 -0.06 5.87
C ASP A 92 -18.37 -0.63 5.39
N GLU A 93 -18.23 -1.95 5.50
CA GLU A 93 -17.03 -2.66 5.07
C GLU A 93 -16.79 -2.53 3.57
N ASP A 94 -17.84 -2.54 2.77
CA ASP A 94 -17.74 -2.48 1.30
C ASP A 94 -17.28 -1.11 0.83
N ALA A 95 -17.75 -0.04 1.43
CA ALA A 95 -17.28 1.32 1.15
C ALA A 95 -15.77 1.45 1.44
N VAL A 96 -15.29 0.92 2.58
CA VAL A 96 -13.86 0.88 2.89
C VAL A 96 -13.09 0.02 1.90
N ALA A 97 -13.62 -1.14 1.50
CA ALA A 97 -12.98 -2.00 0.50
C ALA A 97 -12.84 -1.31 -0.85
N ARG A 98 -13.89 -0.62 -1.30
CA ARG A 98 -13.88 0.18 -2.55
C ARG A 98 -12.89 1.33 -2.47
N ALA A 99 -12.80 2.05 -1.34
CA ALA A 99 -11.83 3.11 -1.13
C ALA A 99 -10.39 2.59 -1.24
N ILE A 100 -10.07 1.46 -0.59
CA ILE A 100 -8.75 0.81 -0.67
C ILE A 100 -8.44 0.38 -2.12
N ALA A 101 -9.40 -0.23 -2.81
CA ALA A 101 -9.23 -0.68 -4.19
C ALA A 101 -9.03 0.50 -5.16
N ASN A 102 -9.80 1.57 -5.02
CA ASN A 102 -9.68 2.79 -5.81
C ASN A 102 -8.31 3.46 -5.61
N ARG A 103 -7.86 3.56 -4.36
CA ARG A 103 -6.54 4.10 -4.04
C ARG A 103 -5.43 3.28 -4.70
N ARG A 104 -5.48 1.95 -4.57
CA ARG A 104 -4.53 1.06 -5.24
C ARG A 104 -4.53 1.27 -6.75
N ARG A 105 -5.70 1.32 -7.38
CA ARG A 105 -5.83 1.53 -8.83
C ARG A 105 -5.24 2.86 -9.29
N ARG A 106 -5.44 3.95 -8.53
CA ARG A 106 -4.84 5.26 -8.86
C ARG A 106 -3.32 5.24 -8.79
N ASN A 107 -2.75 4.48 -7.85
CA ASN A 107 -1.31 4.45 -7.60
C ASN A 107 -0.58 3.35 -8.39
N ALA A 108 -1.31 2.42 -9.03
CA ALA A 108 -0.73 1.28 -9.75
C ALA A 108 -0.16 1.63 -11.13
N ARG A 109 -0.26 2.86 -11.61
CA ARG A 109 0.14 3.23 -12.99
C ARG A 109 1.58 2.85 -13.35
N VAL A 110 2.50 2.93 -12.40
CA VAL A 110 3.92 2.54 -12.63
C VAL A 110 4.04 1.03 -12.72
N GLU A 111 3.33 0.29 -11.87
CA GLU A 111 3.22 -1.16 -11.90
C GLU A 111 2.61 -1.63 -13.22
N ASP A 112 1.51 -1.02 -13.67
CA ASP A 112 0.83 -1.36 -14.93
C ASP A 112 1.75 -1.20 -16.15
N ARG A 113 2.54 -0.11 -16.18
CA ARG A 113 3.53 0.10 -17.25
C ARG A 113 4.64 -0.94 -17.24
N LEU A 114 5.07 -1.37 -16.05
CA LEU A 114 6.06 -2.42 -15.95
C LEU A 114 5.50 -3.75 -16.46
N HIS A 115 4.28 -4.09 -16.08
CA HIS A 115 3.58 -5.28 -16.57
C HIS A 115 3.41 -5.25 -18.11
N GLU A 116 3.06 -4.09 -18.66
CA GLU A 116 2.99 -3.89 -20.11
C GLU A 116 4.35 -4.12 -20.79
N ASN A 117 5.44 -3.59 -20.23
CA ASN A 117 6.79 -3.78 -20.76
C ASN A 117 7.24 -5.25 -20.71
N ILE A 118 6.85 -5.99 -19.67
CA ILE A 118 7.10 -7.43 -19.57
C ILE A 118 6.28 -8.17 -20.64
N ALA A 119 4.98 -7.87 -20.75
CA ALA A 119 4.09 -8.50 -21.72
C ALA A 119 4.52 -8.26 -23.18
N ARG A 120 5.14 -7.09 -23.46
CA ARG A 120 5.69 -6.73 -24.78
C ARG A 120 7.09 -7.28 -25.02
N GLY A 121 7.71 -7.96 -24.05
CA GLY A 121 9.06 -8.49 -24.16
C GLY A 121 10.18 -7.43 -24.13
N ILE A 122 9.85 -6.18 -23.69
CA ILE A 122 10.86 -5.12 -23.49
C ILE A 122 11.71 -5.46 -22.26
N VAL A 123 11.07 -5.94 -21.19
CA VAL A 123 11.75 -6.52 -20.04
C VAL A 123 11.72 -8.03 -20.21
N MET A 124 12.89 -8.62 -20.47
CA MET A 124 13.01 -10.05 -20.73
C MET A 124 13.02 -10.84 -19.44
N ILE A 125 11.87 -11.46 -19.12
CA ILE A 125 11.68 -12.35 -17.98
C ILE A 125 11.11 -13.66 -18.52
N ASP A 126 11.83 -14.76 -18.32
CA ASP A 126 11.35 -16.08 -18.62
C ASP A 126 10.74 -16.69 -17.34
N THR A 127 9.51 -17.21 -17.45
CA THR A 127 8.81 -17.86 -16.32
C THR A 127 8.99 -19.37 -16.31
N ASP A 128 9.47 -19.93 -17.41
CA ASP A 128 9.67 -21.35 -17.61
C ASP A 128 11.13 -21.67 -17.99
N GLY A 129 11.53 -22.93 -17.74
CA GLY A 129 12.83 -23.43 -18.10
C GLY A 129 13.95 -23.05 -17.13
N ALA A 130 15.19 -23.40 -17.52
CA ALA A 130 16.39 -23.08 -16.78
C ALA A 130 17.52 -22.76 -17.76
N VAL A 131 18.24 -21.67 -17.50
CA VAL A 131 19.40 -21.24 -18.31
C VAL A 131 20.59 -21.06 -17.37
N ILE A 132 21.73 -21.68 -17.73
CA ILE A 132 22.95 -21.58 -16.92
C ILE A 132 23.43 -20.13 -16.94
N GLY A 133 23.71 -19.59 -15.75
CA GLY A 133 24.20 -18.21 -15.60
C GLY A 133 23.07 -17.17 -15.69
N GLN A 134 21.80 -17.56 -15.57
CA GLN A 134 20.68 -16.62 -15.51
C GLN A 134 19.76 -16.95 -14.32
N ILE A 135 19.30 -15.92 -13.63
CA ILE A 135 18.27 -16.01 -12.60
C ILE A 135 17.31 -14.82 -12.74
N ASN A 136 16.07 -15.02 -12.35
CA ASN A 136 15.15 -13.90 -12.12
C ASN A 136 15.30 -13.40 -10.69
N ALA A 137 15.52 -12.12 -10.54
CA ALA A 137 15.52 -11.41 -9.27
C ALA A 137 14.21 -10.62 -9.12
N LEU A 138 13.80 -10.39 -7.89
CA LEU A 138 12.66 -9.54 -7.57
C LEU A 138 13.13 -8.46 -6.60
N THR A 139 12.92 -7.20 -6.98
CA THR A 139 13.12 -6.06 -6.10
C THR A 139 11.76 -5.47 -5.74
N VAL A 140 11.62 -4.96 -4.51
CA VAL A 140 10.42 -4.24 -4.10
C VAL A 140 10.64 -2.76 -4.36
N ARG A 141 9.70 -2.16 -5.06
CA ARG A 141 9.63 -0.72 -5.28
C ARG A 141 8.53 -0.15 -4.42
N ASP A 142 8.87 0.79 -3.55
CA ASP A 142 7.93 1.49 -2.67
C ASP A 142 7.77 2.94 -3.16
N LEU A 143 6.53 3.35 -3.41
CA LEU A 143 6.14 4.70 -3.82
C LEU A 143 5.46 5.47 -2.68
N GLY A 144 5.60 4.98 -1.44
CA GLY A 144 5.04 5.59 -0.23
C GLY A 144 3.72 4.96 0.20
N ASP A 145 2.73 4.94 -0.64
CA ASP A 145 1.40 4.35 -0.37
C ASP A 145 1.04 3.19 -1.31
N HIS A 146 1.97 2.84 -2.21
CA HIS A 146 1.86 1.69 -3.11
C HIS A 146 3.23 1.02 -3.26
N ALA A 147 3.31 -0.25 -2.90
CA ALA A 147 4.51 -1.07 -3.07
C ALA A 147 4.23 -2.26 -3.98
N PHE A 148 5.15 -2.55 -4.90
CA PHE A 148 5.02 -3.67 -5.83
C PHE A 148 6.38 -4.28 -6.17
N GLY A 149 6.35 -5.52 -6.66
CA GLY A 149 7.53 -6.25 -7.10
C GLY A 149 7.95 -5.84 -8.51
N THR A 150 9.24 -5.55 -8.69
CA THR A 150 9.85 -5.31 -10.00
C THR A 150 10.77 -6.48 -10.33
N PRO A 151 10.39 -7.37 -11.26
CA PRO A 151 11.27 -8.45 -11.69
C PRO A 151 12.39 -7.92 -12.59
N ALA A 152 13.56 -8.54 -12.47
CA ALA A 152 14.72 -8.26 -13.32
C ALA A 152 15.46 -9.57 -13.61
N ARG A 153 16.09 -9.66 -14.79
CA ARG A 153 16.98 -10.77 -15.11
C ARG A 153 18.39 -10.42 -14.66
N VAL A 154 19.01 -11.31 -13.91
CA VAL A 154 20.41 -11.24 -13.53
C VAL A 154 21.16 -12.30 -14.32
N THR A 155 22.22 -11.89 -15.01
CA THR A 155 23.10 -12.79 -15.78
C THR A 155 24.49 -12.81 -15.18
N ALA A 156 25.08 -14.00 -15.09
CA ALA A 156 26.46 -14.19 -14.66
C ALA A 156 27.22 -14.98 -15.71
N ARG A 157 28.43 -14.52 -16.04
CA ARG A 157 29.37 -15.23 -16.95
C ARG A 157 30.70 -15.40 -16.26
N ALA A 158 31.26 -16.59 -16.37
CA ALA A 158 32.65 -16.86 -15.98
C ALA A 158 33.53 -16.77 -17.23
N SER A 159 34.64 -16.06 -17.14
CA SER A 159 35.67 -15.98 -18.20
C SER A 159 37.06 -16.10 -17.60
N ILE A 160 38.01 -16.62 -18.40
CA ILE A 160 39.41 -16.65 -18.01
C ILE A 160 40.01 -15.29 -18.43
N GLY A 161 40.57 -14.56 -17.46
CA GLY A 161 41.15 -13.23 -17.75
C GLY A 161 41.46 -12.45 -16.48
N ARG A 162 41.83 -11.17 -16.63
CA ARG A 162 42.03 -10.26 -15.50
C ARG A 162 40.70 -9.94 -14.86
N LEU A 163 40.70 -9.90 -13.52
CA LEU A 163 39.54 -9.50 -12.75
C LEU A 163 39.14 -8.07 -13.12
N GLY A 164 37.89 -7.88 -13.58
CA GLY A 164 37.32 -6.59 -13.88
C GLY A 164 35.81 -6.58 -13.62
N VAL A 165 35.29 -5.47 -13.16
CA VAL A 165 33.83 -5.25 -13.03
C VAL A 165 33.42 -4.34 -14.19
N THR A 166 32.56 -4.86 -15.07
CA THR A 166 31.94 -4.07 -16.12
C THR A 166 30.50 -3.81 -15.76
N ASN A 167 30.12 -2.54 -15.60
CA ASN A 167 28.74 -2.15 -15.40
C ASN A 167 28.12 -1.78 -16.74
N ILE A 168 27.24 -2.63 -17.25
CA ILE A 168 26.61 -2.49 -18.57
C ILE A 168 25.54 -1.38 -18.60
N GLU A 169 25.09 -0.93 -17.43
CA GLU A 169 24.07 0.14 -17.33
C GLU A 169 24.61 1.56 -17.50
N ARG A 170 25.91 1.72 -17.80
CA ARG A 170 26.59 3.03 -17.87
C ARG A 170 27.13 3.39 -19.26
N GLU A 171 26.69 2.71 -20.32
CA GLU A 171 26.98 3.14 -21.70
C GLU A 171 25.79 3.88 -22.31
#